data_9b05c6fa2e76a1a7f478886ea4071370
#
_entry.id   9b05c6fa2e76a1a7f478886ea4071370
#
_cell.length_a   1.000
_cell.length_b   1.000
_cell.length_c   1.000
_cell.angle_alpha   90.00
_cell.angle_beta   90.00
_cell.angle_gamma   90.00
#
_symmetry.space_group_name_H-M   'P 1'
#
loop_
_entity.id
_entity.type
_entity.pdbx_description
1 polymer ?
#
loop_
_entity_poly.entity_id
_entity_poly.type
_entity_poly.pdbx_seq_one_letter_code
_entity_poly.pdbx_strand_id
1 'polypeptide(L)'
;ALPIVFNKRRIVNYDSKYDIYNIGDDQGAIQIIDKMFEEEYLPEGIVAINDSLAIKMINELHNRGIHVPNDISIVGMDDIFVSKMVTPRLTTIHEPAEEMGKRSAKYLIDKIEGKSRNIVNITMQPTLVERNSVRKVHSKIRR
;
A
#
# COMPACT_ATOMS: atom_id res chain seq x y z
N ALA A 1 5.51 -19.97 -1.63
CA ALA A 1 5.03 -18.67 -2.12
C ALA A 1 4.72 -18.80 -3.60
N LEU A 2 3.47 -18.61 -4.02
CA LEU A 2 3.10 -18.62 -5.43
C LEU A 2 3.42 -17.23 -6.01
N PRO A 3 4.02 -17.17 -7.22
CA PRO A 3 4.30 -15.89 -7.84
C PRO A 3 2.98 -15.15 -8.15
N ILE A 4 2.89 -13.89 -7.75
CA ILE A 4 1.82 -13.01 -8.18
C ILE A 4 2.09 -12.71 -9.66
N VAL A 5 1.29 -13.29 -10.55
CA VAL A 5 1.39 -13.01 -11.99
C VAL A 5 0.64 -11.71 -12.27
N PHE A 6 1.39 -10.62 -12.44
CA PHE A 6 0.83 -9.37 -12.94
C PHE A 6 0.56 -9.49 -14.44
N ASN A 7 -0.69 -9.41 -14.84
CA ASN A 7 -1.04 -9.25 -16.25
C ASN A 7 -0.79 -7.79 -16.66
N LYS A 8 0.18 -7.53 -17.54
CA LYS A 8 0.55 -6.19 -18.00
C LYS A 8 -0.62 -5.33 -18.53
N ARG A 9 -1.73 -5.94 -18.93
CA ARG A 9 -2.95 -5.24 -19.37
C ARG A 9 -3.79 -4.67 -18.22
N ARG A 10 -3.43 -4.95 -16.97
CA ARG A 10 -4.21 -4.62 -15.77
C ARG A 10 -3.47 -3.72 -14.77
N ILE A 11 -2.36 -3.11 -15.18
CA ILE A 11 -1.69 -2.09 -14.38
C ILE A 11 -2.27 -0.75 -14.80
N VAL A 12 -3.19 -0.22 -14.00
CA VAL A 12 -3.62 1.17 -14.13
C VAL A 12 -2.56 2.02 -13.45
N ASN A 13 -1.61 2.54 -14.23
CA ASN A 13 -0.72 3.58 -13.75
C ASN A 13 -1.54 4.87 -13.65
N TYR A 14 -1.83 5.29 -12.43
CA TYR A 14 -2.34 6.63 -12.20
C TYR A 14 -1.22 7.61 -12.55
N ASP A 15 -1.36 8.25 -13.71
CA ASP A 15 -0.49 9.32 -14.17
C ASP A 15 -0.55 10.47 -13.16
N SER A 16 0.60 11.08 -12.90
CA SER A 16 0.86 12.15 -11.92
C SER A 16 0.06 13.46 -12.11
N LYS A 17 -0.96 13.45 -12.94
CA LYS A 17 -1.93 14.54 -13.08
C LYS A 17 -2.82 14.74 -11.83
N TYR A 18 -2.94 13.69 -11.01
CA TYR A 18 -3.64 13.79 -9.75
C TYR A 18 -2.60 14.11 -8.68
N ASP A 19 -2.80 15.22 -8.01
CA ASP A 19 -1.92 15.75 -6.96
C ASP A 19 -1.82 14.73 -5.81
N ILE A 20 -0.90 13.78 -5.96
CA ILE A 20 -0.63 12.72 -4.97
C ILE A 20 -0.23 13.34 -3.61
N TYR A 21 0.15 14.59 -3.58
CA TYR A 21 0.53 15.31 -2.37
C TYR A 21 -0.68 15.80 -1.56
N ASN A 22 -1.88 15.85 -2.15
CA ASN A 22 -3.14 16.12 -1.43
C ASN A 22 -3.89 14.84 -0.99
N ILE A 23 -3.20 13.71 -0.90
CA ILE A 23 -3.74 12.42 -0.44
C ILE A 23 -4.25 12.45 1.03
N GLY A 24 -4.12 13.57 1.73
CA GLY A 24 -4.80 13.82 3.00
C GLY A 24 -6.32 13.97 2.87
N ASP A 25 -6.84 14.21 1.66
CA ASP A 25 -8.23 14.46 1.36
C ASP A 25 -8.96 13.17 0.93
N ASP A 26 -10.20 12.99 1.35
CA ASP A 26 -11.07 11.87 0.94
C ASP A 26 -11.34 11.87 -0.57
N GLN A 27 -11.17 13.01 -1.23
CA GLN A 27 -11.41 13.18 -2.65
C GLN A 27 -10.50 12.32 -3.53
N GLY A 28 -9.25 12.09 -3.16
CA GLY A 28 -8.32 11.28 -3.95
C GLY A 28 -8.80 9.83 -4.13
N ALA A 29 -9.27 9.20 -3.05
CA ALA A 29 -9.82 7.84 -3.11
C ALA A 29 -11.10 7.78 -3.96
N ILE A 30 -11.98 8.78 -3.81
CA ILE A 30 -13.23 8.90 -4.56
C ILE A 30 -12.94 9.01 -6.06
N GLN A 31 -12.06 9.92 -6.47
CA GLN A 31 -11.69 10.12 -7.88
C GLN A 31 -11.10 8.87 -8.53
N ILE A 32 -10.25 8.13 -7.80
CA ILE A 32 -9.69 6.88 -8.28
C ILE A 32 -10.78 5.86 -8.54
N ILE A 33 -11.71 5.73 -7.60
CA ILE A 33 -12.80 4.76 -7.71
C ILE A 33 -13.80 5.19 -8.76
N ASP A 34 -14.15 6.49 -8.86
CA ASP A 34 -15.02 7.03 -9.92
C ASP A 34 -14.49 6.64 -11.30
N LYS A 35 -13.20 6.84 -11.53
CA LYS A 35 -12.56 6.48 -12.79
C LYS A 35 -12.62 4.98 -13.08
N MET A 36 -12.46 4.11 -12.07
CA MET A 36 -12.63 2.67 -12.24
C MET A 36 -14.05 2.32 -12.71
N PHE A 37 -15.06 3.00 -12.17
CA PHE A 37 -16.45 2.80 -12.56
C PHE A 37 -16.76 3.37 -13.95
N GLU A 38 -16.21 4.54 -14.30
CA GLU A 38 -16.34 5.14 -15.63
C GLU A 38 -15.73 4.26 -16.74
N GLU A 39 -14.62 3.61 -16.43
CA GLU A 39 -13.95 2.67 -17.34
C GLU A 39 -14.60 1.28 -17.36
N GLU A 40 -15.71 1.08 -16.63
CA GLU A 40 -16.40 -0.22 -16.46
C GLU A 40 -15.45 -1.34 -16.05
N TYR A 41 -14.40 -0.99 -15.31
CA TYR A 41 -13.34 -1.91 -14.95
C TYR A 41 -13.07 -1.93 -13.44
N LEU A 42 -13.43 -3.03 -12.80
CA LEU A 42 -13.05 -3.30 -11.41
C LEU A 42 -11.87 -4.28 -11.37
N PRO A 43 -10.74 -3.90 -10.80
CA PRO A 43 -9.59 -4.79 -10.66
C PRO A 43 -9.87 -5.86 -9.59
N GLU A 44 -9.24 -7.02 -9.71
CA GLU A 44 -9.30 -8.07 -8.68
C GLU A 44 -8.47 -7.72 -7.43
N GLY A 45 -7.51 -6.80 -7.56
CA GLY A 45 -6.66 -6.35 -6.47
C GLY A 45 -6.05 -4.99 -6.71
N ILE A 46 -5.87 -4.25 -5.62
CA ILE A 46 -5.31 -2.90 -5.59
C ILE A 46 -4.10 -2.91 -4.64
N VAL A 47 -3.00 -2.31 -5.07
CA VAL A 47 -1.87 -1.96 -4.21
C VAL A 47 -1.88 -0.44 -4.07
N ALA A 48 -2.21 0.03 -2.89
CA ALA A 48 -2.24 1.45 -2.57
C ALA A 48 -0.84 1.92 -2.12
N ILE A 49 -0.51 3.16 -2.46
CA ILE A 49 0.79 3.76 -2.15
C ILE A 49 1.05 3.90 -0.65
N ASN A 50 -0.01 3.99 0.17
CA ASN A 50 0.06 4.02 1.63
C ASN A 50 -1.23 3.49 2.25
N ASP A 51 -1.20 3.24 3.56
CA ASP A 51 -2.33 2.70 4.30
C ASP A 51 -3.50 3.69 4.40
N SER A 52 -3.22 4.99 4.47
CA SER A 52 -4.27 6.01 4.56
C SER A 52 -5.15 6.00 3.32
N LEU A 53 -4.54 5.93 2.13
CA LEU A 53 -5.27 5.81 0.87
C LEU A 53 -6.01 4.47 0.79
N ALA A 54 -5.35 3.36 1.16
CA ALA A 54 -5.97 2.04 1.16
C ALA A 54 -7.25 2.00 2.02
N ILE A 55 -7.21 2.57 3.21
CA ILE A 55 -8.35 2.63 4.14
C ILE A 55 -9.49 3.47 3.56
N LYS A 56 -9.19 4.61 2.96
CA LYS A 56 -10.19 5.45 2.29
C LYS A 56 -10.83 4.72 1.10
N MET A 57 -10.03 4.00 0.31
CA MET A 57 -10.56 3.20 -0.80
C MET A 57 -11.45 2.06 -0.29
N ILE A 58 -11.10 1.38 0.81
CA ILE A 58 -11.95 0.35 1.43
C ILE A 58 -13.32 0.95 1.80
N ASN A 59 -13.32 2.12 2.45
CA ASN A 59 -14.56 2.77 2.86
C ASN A 59 -15.40 3.19 1.66
N GLU A 60 -14.80 3.79 0.64
CA GLU A 60 -15.53 4.24 -0.54
C GLU A 60 -16.06 3.08 -1.38
N LEU A 61 -15.30 2.00 -1.54
CA LEU A 61 -15.78 0.77 -2.18
C LEU A 61 -16.97 0.19 -1.43
N HIS A 62 -16.89 0.15 -0.10
CA HIS A 62 -17.98 -0.33 0.75
C HIS A 62 -19.24 0.51 0.57
N ASN A 63 -19.13 1.85 0.52
CA ASN A 63 -20.26 2.76 0.26
C ASN A 63 -20.96 2.48 -1.09
N ARG A 64 -20.21 1.92 -2.05
CA ARG A 64 -20.71 1.52 -3.37
C ARG A 64 -21.16 0.06 -3.47
N GLY A 65 -21.20 -0.65 -2.35
CA GLY A 65 -21.59 -2.06 -2.29
C GLY A 65 -20.54 -3.05 -2.77
N ILE A 66 -19.28 -2.62 -2.91
CA ILE A 66 -18.13 -3.47 -3.25
C ILE A 66 -17.44 -3.92 -1.98
N HIS A 67 -17.27 -5.22 -1.81
CA HIS A 67 -16.75 -5.80 -0.58
C HIS A 67 -15.27 -6.17 -0.69
N VAL A 68 -14.47 -5.66 0.25
CA VAL A 68 -13.07 -6.07 0.44
C VAL A 68 -13.04 -7.13 1.56
N PRO A 69 -12.45 -8.30 1.34
CA PRO A 69 -11.64 -8.74 0.18
C PRO A 69 -12.42 -9.53 -0.89
N ASN A 70 -13.75 -9.71 -0.76
CA ASN A 70 -14.51 -10.66 -1.56
C ASN A 70 -14.53 -10.30 -3.05
N ASP A 71 -14.79 -9.03 -3.35
CA ASP A 71 -14.84 -8.53 -4.72
C ASP A 71 -13.47 -8.01 -5.17
N ILE A 72 -12.81 -7.21 -4.32
CA ILE A 72 -11.50 -6.61 -4.56
C ILE A 72 -10.60 -6.85 -3.35
N SER A 73 -9.36 -7.32 -3.57
CA SER A 73 -8.33 -7.37 -2.55
C SER A 73 -7.54 -6.06 -2.49
N ILE A 74 -7.18 -5.59 -1.30
CA ILE A 74 -6.39 -4.35 -1.13
C ILE A 74 -5.19 -4.60 -0.23
N VAL A 75 -4.03 -4.09 -0.66
CA VAL A 75 -2.77 -4.05 0.10
C VAL A 75 -2.34 -2.60 0.24
N GLY A 76 -1.95 -2.20 1.44
CA GLY A 76 -1.37 -0.89 1.75
C GLY A 76 0.15 -0.92 1.92
N MET A 77 0.69 0.19 2.39
CA MET A 77 2.10 0.38 2.77
C MET A 77 2.15 1.31 3.99
N ASP A 78 3.10 1.11 4.88
CA ASP A 78 3.48 1.84 6.10
C ASP A 78 3.16 1.09 7.40
N ASP A 79 2.16 0.23 7.45
CA ASP A 79 1.69 -0.47 8.66
C ASP A 79 1.32 0.50 9.79
N ILE A 80 0.54 1.54 9.48
CA ILE A 80 0.10 2.51 10.48
C ILE A 80 -0.84 1.86 11.50
N PHE A 81 -0.94 2.44 12.68
CA PHE A 81 -1.73 1.89 13.79
C PHE A 81 -3.19 1.60 13.40
N VAL A 82 -3.79 2.47 12.58
CA VAL A 82 -5.20 2.36 12.16
C VAL A 82 -5.43 1.14 11.27
N SER A 83 -4.43 0.66 10.54
CA SER A 83 -4.55 -0.47 9.60
C SER A 83 -5.00 -1.78 10.26
N LYS A 84 -4.73 -1.96 11.56
CA LYS A 84 -5.20 -3.10 12.36
C LYS A 84 -6.55 -2.89 13.02
N MET A 85 -7.13 -1.69 12.96
CA MET A 85 -8.39 -1.32 13.62
C MET A 85 -9.57 -1.24 12.67
N VAL A 86 -9.33 -1.06 11.37
CA VAL A 86 -10.38 -0.99 10.34
C VAL A 86 -10.97 -2.35 10.02
N THR A 87 -12.13 -2.37 9.38
CA THR A 87 -12.78 -3.59 8.92
C THR A 87 -12.98 -3.54 7.40
N PRO A 88 -12.38 -4.49 6.65
CA PRO A 88 -11.45 -5.54 7.10
C PRO A 88 -10.11 -4.95 7.55
N ARG A 89 -9.40 -5.65 8.46
CA ARG A 89 -8.03 -5.25 8.84
C ARG A 89 -7.14 -5.25 7.62
N LEU A 90 -6.39 -4.16 7.41
CA LEU A 90 -5.60 -3.96 6.20
C LEU A 90 -4.31 -4.78 6.19
N THR A 91 -4.14 -5.62 5.18
CA THR A 91 -2.86 -6.22 4.81
C THR A 91 -1.97 -5.13 4.25
N THR A 92 -0.74 -5.04 4.74
CA THR A 92 0.15 -3.91 4.42
C THR A 92 1.61 -4.33 4.43
N ILE A 93 2.47 -3.47 3.92
CA ILE A 93 3.91 -3.61 4.01
C ILE A 93 4.40 -2.76 5.18
N HIS A 94 5.03 -3.41 6.17
CA HIS A 94 5.69 -2.74 7.27
C HIS A 94 7.08 -2.30 6.85
N GLU A 95 7.33 -1.00 6.91
CA GLU A 95 8.65 -0.40 6.76
C GLU A 95 9.26 -0.16 8.13
N PRO A 96 10.53 -0.52 8.37
CA PRO A 96 11.19 -0.33 9.68
C PRO A 96 11.59 1.13 9.89
N ALA A 97 10.64 2.07 9.78
CA ALA A 97 10.87 3.52 9.80
C ALA A 97 11.54 4.02 11.09
N GLU A 98 11.17 3.44 12.24
CA GLU A 98 11.80 3.79 13.53
C GLU A 98 13.29 3.44 13.56
N GLU A 99 13.64 2.25 13.09
CA GLU A 99 15.03 1.80 13.02
C GLU A 99 15.82 2.62 11.99
N MET A 100 15.19 2.93 10.84
CA MET A 100 15.77 3.81 9.82
C MET A 100 16.07 5.19 10.41
N GLY A 101 15.14 5.77 11.15
CA GLY A 101 15.32 7.06 11.82
C GLY A 101 16.45 7.03 12.83
N LYS A 102 16.50 6.01 13.70
CA LYS A 102 17.56 5.85 14.70
C LYS A 102 18.95 5.73 14.07
N ARG A 103 19.10 4.91 13.04
CA ARG A 103 20.39 4.73 12.35
C ARG A 103 20.80 5.97 11.61
N SER A 104 19.89 6.65 10.94
CA SER A 104 20.18 7.89 10.22
C SER A 104 20.64 8.99 11.17
N ALA A 105 19.93 9.18 12.30
CA ALA A 105 20.29 10.16 13.31
C ALA A 105 21.67 9.85 13.91
N LYS A 106 21.90 8.59 14.30
CA LYS A 106 23.20 8.18 14.83
C LYS A 106 24.34 8.45 13.85
N TYR A 107 24.15 8.08 12.59
CA TYR A 107 25.15 8.30 11.55
C TYR A 107 25.46 9.78 11.32
N LEU A 108 24.41 10.63 11.34
CA LEU A 108 24.58 12.07 11.20
C LEU A 108 25.37 12.66 12.37
N ILE A 109 25.05 12.26 13.61
CA ILE A 109 25.78 12.67 14.82
C ILE A 109 27.25 12.24 14.72
N ASP A 110 27.53 10.98 14.39
CA ASP A 110 28.90 10.47 14.25
C ASP A 110 29.71 11.26 13.19
N LYS A 111 29.05 11.72 12.13
CA LYS A 111 29.66 12.61 11.13
C LYS A 111 29.97 14.01 11.66
N ILE A 112 29.02 14.62 12.35
CA ILE A 112 29.17 15.97 12.94
C ILE A 112 30.32 15.96 13.96
N GLU A 113 30.40 14.92 14.76
CA GLU A 113 31.45 14.75 15.78
C GLU A 113 32.81 14.30 15.19
N GLY A 114 32.92 14.11 13.88
CA GLY A 114 34.17 13.69 13.22
C GLY A 114 34.54 12.22 13.44
N LYS A 115 33.63 11.40 14.01
CA LYS A 115 33.85 9.98 14.28
C LYS A 115 33.76 9.11 13.02
N SER A 116 33.10 9.57 11.97
CA SER A 116 32.97 8.88 10.69
C SER A 116 33.13 9.85 9.53
N ARG A 117 33.92 9.47 8.51
CA ARG A 117 34.06 10.21 7.25
C ARG A 117 33.44 9.47 6.05
N ASN A 118 33.12 8.20 6.22
CA ASN A 118 32.65 7.35 5.14
C ASN A 118 31.20 7.66 4.75
N ILE A 119 30.87 7.42 3.47
CA ILE A 119 29.50 7.34 3.03
C ILE A 119 29.03 5.92 3.33
N VAL A 120 27.87 5.81 3.99
CA VAL A 120 27.26 4.52 4.34
C VAL A 120 25.94 4.40 3.59
N ASN A 121 25.76 3.28 2.93
CA ASN A 121 24.47 2.89 2.35
C ASN A 121 23.92 1.71 3.16
N ILE A 122 22.75 1.89 3.77
CA ILE A 122 22.11 0.87 4.60
C ILE A 122 20.77 0.55 3.97
N THR A 123 20.62 -0.69 3.52
CA THR A 123 19.35 -1.21 3.02
C THR A 123 18.65 -1.98 4.13
N MET A 124 17.38 -1.67 4.36
CA MET A 124 16.51 -2.39 5.28
C MET A 124 15.41 -3.12 4.52
N GLN A 125 15.06 -4.31 4.99
CA GLN A 125 14.04 -5.13 4.33
C GLN A 125 12.67 -4.82 4.92
N PRO A 126 11.68 -4.43 4.08
CA PRO A 126 10.30 -4.34 4.51
C PRO A 126 9.72 -5.75 4.71
N THR A 127 8.64 -5.86 5.48
CA THR A 127 7.95 -7.12 5.73
C THR A 127 6.47 -7.01 5.39
N LEU A 128 5.90 -8.07 4.82
CA LEU A 128 4.46 -8.16 4.58
C LEU A 128 3.75 -8.52 5.89
N VAL A 129 2.77 -7.70 6.26
CA VAL A 129 1.86 -7.95 7.39
C VAL A 129 0.52 -8.40 6.84
N GLU A 130 0.31 -9.70 6.77
CA GLU A 130 -0.95 -10.28 6.29
C GLU A 130 -2.06 -10.07 7.30
N ARG A 131 -3.22 -9.56 6.82
CA ARG A 131 -4.46 -9.37 7.60
C ARG A 131 -5.67 -9.85 6.78
N ASN A 132 -6.76 -9.09 6.77
CA ASN A 132 -8.04 -9.55 6.26
C ASN A 132 -8.48 -8.90 4.94
N SER A 133 -7.72 -7.92 4.42
CA SER A 133 -8.09 -7.18 3.19
C SER A 133 -7.70 -7.89 1.88
N VAL A 134 -7.15 -9.10 1.97
CA VAL A 134 -6.76 -9.93 0.83
C VAL A 134 -7.42 -11.29 0.94
N ARG A 135 -8.07 -11.73 -0.14
CA ARG A 135 -8.66 -13.07 -0.21
C ARG A 135 -7.63 -14.10 -0.69
N LYS A 136 -7.73 -15.31 -0.17
CA LYS A 136 -6.99 -16.46 -0.71
C LYS A 136 -7.68 -16.92 -2.00
N VAL A 137 -6.95 -16.88 -3.10
CA VAL A 137 -7.43 -17.48 -4.35
C VAL A 137 -7.00 -18.94 -4.36
N HIS A 138 -7.96 -19.86 -4.32
CA HIS A 138 -7.69 -21.26 -4.58
C HIS A 138 -7.46 -21.40 -6.08
N SER A 139 -6.21 -21.50 -6.51
CA SER A 139 -5.88 -21.77 -7.89
C SER A 139 -6.43 -23.16 -8.28
N LYS A 140 -7.57 -23.21 -8.95
CA LYS A 140 -7.82 -24.34 -9.86
C LYS A 140 -6.83 -24.14 -11.00
N ILE A 141 -5.70 -24.83 -10.93
CA ILE A 141 -4.78 -24.94 -12.07
C ILE A 141 -5.61 -25.57 -13.18
N ARG A 142 -6.11 -24.75 -14.11
CA ARG A 142 -6.57 -25.30 -15.40
C ARG A 142 -5.31 -25.73 -16.14
N ARG A 143 -5.11 -27.04 -16.16
CA ARG A 143 -4.16 -27.71 -17.06
C ARG A 143 -4.62 -27.54 -18.50
#